data_d3a401056e90b9e0956e7b28efc8b519
#
_entry.id   d3a401056e90b9e0956e7b28efc8b519
#
_cell.length_a   1.000
_cell.length_b   1.000
_cell.length_c   1.000
_cell.angle_alpha   90.00
_cell.angle_beta   90.00
_cell.angle_gamma   90.00
#
_symmetry.space_group_name_H-M   'P 1'
#
loop_
_entity.id
_entity.type
_entity.pdbx_description
1 polymer ?
#
loop_
_entity_poly.entity_id
_entity_poly.type
_entity_poly.pdbx_seq_one_letter_code
_entity_poly.pdbx_strand_id
1 'polypeptide(L)'
;MVATFPIQPNIKNEVLDSKLGSRILKYAYGFEAPVKQVFGGIANDSLTFLTIGPKTDEKVNLGFQTDKISVDEASETVMFNLVNKERVSRGGKALVLDNKLRDIAREHSADMMKRGYFSHYSPEGKTVADRVMGAGIDFLVIGENLAYAPSAELAQQGFMNSPGHKANILSTDYNKVGIGAMDGGVYGKMFTQAFSN
;
A
#
# COMPACT_ATOMS: atom_id res chain seq x y z
N MET A 1 0.16 -13.46 15.80
CA MET A 1 -1.21 -14.01 15.77
C MET A 1 -1.82 -13.56 14.46
N VAL A 2 -1.99 -14.46 13.49
CA VAL A 2 -2.56 -14.16 12.18
C VAL A 2 -4.07 -14.11 12.34
N ALA A 3 -4.69 -12.95 12.13
CA ALA A 3 -6.15 -12.88 12.08
C ALA A 3 -6.63 -13.58 10.80
N THR A 4 -7.09 -14.80 10.91
CA THR A 4 -7.77 -15.53 9.84
C THR A 4 -9.24 -15.12 9.88
N PHE A 5 -9.67 -14.33 8.91
CA PHE A 5 -11.09 -14.17 8.65
C PHE A 5 -11.59 -15.42 7.91
N PRO A 6 -12.76 -15.99 8.28
CA PRO A 6 -13.29 -17.15 7.59
C PRO A 6 -13.69 -16.77 6.16
N ILE A 7 -12.94 -17.27 5.19
CA ILE A 7 -13.29 -17.17 3.77
C ILE A 7 -14.38 -18.18 3.49
N GLN A 8 -15.48 -17.76 2.90
CA GLN A 8 -16.53 -18.67 2.44
C GLN A 8 -15.92 -19.69 1.45
N PRO A 9 -16.28 -20.99 1.54
CA PRO A 9 -15.64 -22.05 0.77
C PRO A 9 -15.61 -21.83 -0.75
N ASN A 10 -16.65 -21.21 -1.30
CA ASN A 10 -16.76 -20.98 -2.74
C ASN A 10 -15.79 -19.89 -3.25
N ILE A 11 -15.56 -18.84 -2.47
CA ILE A 11 -14.62 -17.77 -2.80
C ILE A 11 -13.18 -18.28 -2.74
N LYS A 12 -12.91 -19.19 -1.80
CA LYS A 12 -11.58 -19.79 -1.66
C LYS A 12 -11.18 -20.58 -2.91
N ASN A 13 -12.11 -21.30 -3.53
CA ASN A 13 -11.83 -22.12 -4.70
C ASN A 13 -11.64 -21.27 -5.97
N GLU A 14 -12.46 -20.24 -6.21
CA GLU A 14 -12.29 -19.33 -7.34
C GLU A 14 -10.98 -18.54 -7.28
N VAL A 15 -10.56 -18.15 -6.08
CA VAL A 15 -9.28 -17.46 -5.89
C VAL A 15 -8.11 -18.43 -6.06
N LEU A 16 -8.24 -19.67 -5.57
CA LEU A 16 -7.21 -20.71 -5.74
C LEU A 16 -7.01 -21.11 -7.20
N ASP A 17 -8.08 -21.12 -7.99
CA ASP A 17 -8.05 -21.52 -9.40
C ASP A 17 -7.63 -20.39 -10.35
N SER A 18 -7.62 -19.13 -9.89
CA SER A 18 -7.06 -18.03 -10.67
C SER A 18 -5.53 -18.07 -10.70
N LYS A 19 -4.91 -17.78 -11.85
CA LYS A 19 -3.43 -17.70 -11.97
C LYS A 19 -2.82 -16.70 -10.98
N LEU A 20 -3.56 -15.66 -10.62
CA LEU A 20 -3.17 -14.67 -9.63
C LEU A 20 -3.38 -15.21 -8.22
N GLY A 21 -4.56 -15.78 -7.92
CA GLY A 21 -4.91 -16.33 -6.62
C GLY A 21 -4.01 -17.50 -6.21
N SER A 22 -3.67 -18.41 -7.13
CA SER A 22 -2.78 -19.53 -6.84
C SER A 22 -1.35 -19.10 -6.53
N ARG A 23 -0.83 -18.06 -7.19
CA ARG A 23 0.48 -17.47 -6.90
C ARG A 23 0.48 -16.80 -5.53
N ILE A 24 -0.54 -16.06 -5.20
CA ILE A 24 -0.71 -15.32 -3.96
C ILE A 24 -0.87 -16.25 -2.76
N LEU A 25 -1.66 -17.33 -2.87
CA LEU A 25 -1.81 -18.33 -1.82
C LEU A 25 -0.55 -19.15 -1.58
N LYS A 26 0.25 -19.41 -2.62
CA LYS A 26 1.54 -20.08 -2.47
C LYS A 26 2.52 -19.26 -1.62
N TYR A 27 2.44 -17.93 -1.68
CA TYR A 27 3.23 -17.04 -0.83
C TYR A 27 2.65 -16.87 0.58
N ALA A 28 1.32 -16.92 0.75
CA ALA A 28 0.68 -16.73 2.04
C ALA A 28 0.85 -17.93 3.02
N TYR A 29 1.07 -19.13 2.51
CA TYR A 29 1.13 -20.35 3.32
C TYR A 29 2.52 -20.98 3.46
N GLY A 30 3.55 -20.44 2.83
CA GLY A 30 4.83 -21.12 2.72
C GLY A 30 6.05 -20.49 3.38
N PHE A 31 6.02 -19.19 3.71
CA PHE A 31 7.17 -18.48 4.34
C PHE A 31 6.67 -17.24 5.07
N GLU A 32 7.52 -16.59 5.89
CA GLU A 32 7.34 -15.20 6.34
C GLU A 32 7.36 -14.30 5.10
N ALA A 33 6.26 -14.27 4.38
CA ALA A 33 6.17 -13.60 3.10
C ALA A 33 6.04 -12.09 3.32
N PRO A 34 6.83 -11.28 2.62
CA PRO A 34 6.72 -9.83 2.63
C PRO A 34 5.42 -9.31 1.96
N VAL A 35 4.69 -10.15 1.23
CA VAL A 35 3.37 -9.82 0.68
C VAL A 35 2.28 -10.41 1.58
N LYS A 36 1.46 -9.55 2.18
CA LYS A 36 0.24 -9.95 2.89
C LYS A 36 -0.97 -9.64 2.04
N GLN A 37 -1.78 -10.66 1.82
CA GLN A 37 -3.05 -10.56 1.15
C GLN A 37 -4.20 -10.75 2.14
N VAL A 38 -5.19 -9.87 2.07
CA VAL A 38 -6.46 -10.00 2.79
C VAL A 38 -7.58 -10.02 1.77
N PHE A 39 -8.36 -11.09 1.72
CA PHE A 39 -9.55 -11.17 0.90
C PHE A 39 -10.78 -10.87 1.76
N GLY A 40 -11.56 -9.89 1.37
CA GLY A 40 -12.86 -9.60 1.97
C GLY A 40 -13.94 -9.81 0.91
N GLY A 41 -14.91 -10.70 1.18
CA GLY A 41 -16.05 -10.89 0.31
C GLY A 41 -17.23 -10.05 0.79
N ILE A 42 -17.76 -9.20 -0.08
CA ILE A 42 -19.14 -8.69 0.04
C ILE A 42 -19.82 -9.11 -1.27
N ALA A 43 -20.83 -9.96 -1.16
CA ALA A 43 -21.74 -10.41 -2.22
C ALA A 43 -21.26 -10.12 -3.66
N ASN A 44 -20.60 -11.08 -4.28
CA ASN A 44 -20.18 -11.15 -5.69
C ASN A 44 -18.91 -10.40 -6.15
N ASP A 45 -18.25 -9.60 -5.32
CA ASP A 45 -16.98 -8.96 -5.70
C ASP A 45 -15.84 -9.44 -4.82
N SER A 46 -14.87 -10.13 -5.41
CA SER A 46 -13.62 -10.52 -4.76
C SER A 46 -12.76 -9.29 -4.55
N LEU A 47 -12.79 -8.69 -3.35
CA LEU A 47 -11.93 -7.56 -3.01
C LEU A 47 -10.52 -8.07 -2.75
N THR A 48 -9.60 -7.74 -3.64
CA THR A 48 -8.17 -8.07 -3.48
C THR A 48 -7.49 -6.92 -2.75
N PHE A 49 -6.78 -7.26 -1.69
CA PHE A 49 -5.93 -6.34 -0.94
C PHE A 49 -4.48 -6.84 -0.98
N LEU A 50 -3.56 -5.98 -1.41
CA LEU A 50 -2.14 -6.28 -1.45
C LEU A 50 -1.34 -5.27 -0.62
N THR A 51 -0.36 -5.75 0.14
CA THR A 51 0.72 -4.93 0.68
C THR A 51 2.05 -5.65 0.48
N ILE A 52 3.10 -4.89 0.19
CA ILE A 52 4.48 -5.39 0.14
C ILE A 52 5.22 -4.82 1.33
N GLY A 53 5.94 -5.67 2.08
CA GLY A 53 6.75 -5.25 3.23
C GLY A 53 7.80 -4.20 2.83
N PRO A 54 8.04 -3.20 3.68
CA PRO A 54 9.04 -2.18 3.39
C PRO A 54 10.44 -2.78 3.25
N LYS A 55 11.26 -2.19 2.38
CA LYS A 55 12.66 -2.60 2.09
C LYS A 55 12.80 -3.98 1.43
N THR A 56 11.79 -4.46 0.71
CA THR A 56 11.90 -5.68 -0.10
C THR A 56 12.01 -5.31 -1.57
N ASP A 57 12.70 -6.14 -2.35
CA ASP A 57 12.84 -6.04 -3.81
C ASP A 57 11.71 -6.79 -4.54
N GLU A 58 10.69 -7.21 -3.82
CA GLU A 58 9.55 -7.92 -4.40
C GLU A 58 8.77 -7.08 -5.38
N LYS A 59 8.34 -7.75 -6.43
CA LYS A 59 7.49 -7.19 -7.47
C LYS A 59 6.35 -8.15 -7.78
N VAL A 60 5.13 -7.63 -7.68
CA VAL A 60 3.92 -8.34 -8.11
C VAL A 60 3.45 -7.77 -9.44
N ASN A 61 3.11 -8.63 -10.39
CA ASN A 61 2.42 -8.23 -11.61
C ASN A 61 0.92 -8.14 -11.30
N LEU A 62 0.31 -6.99 -11.52
CA LEU A 62 -1.11 -6.75 -11.24
C LEU A 62 -2.06 -7.50 -12.18
N GLY A 63 -1.57 -7.94 -13.34
CA GLY A 63 -2.41 -8.58 -14.36
C GLY A 63 -3.29 -7.60 -15.15
N PHE A 64 -3.22 -6.32 -14.86
CA PHE A 64 -3.86 -5.23 -15.60
C PHE A 64 -2.94 -4.02 -15.74
N GLN A 65 -3.26 -3.16 -16.68
CA GLN A 65 -2.70 -1.82 -16.85
C GLN A 65 -3.86 -0.88 -17.18
N THR A 66 -3.82 0.34 -16.65
CA THR A 66 -4.86 1.33 -16.92
C THR A 66 -4.32 2.76 -16.86
N ASP A 67 -4.69 3.56 -17.86
CA ASP A 67 -4.48 5.01 -17.86
C ASP A 67 -5.72 5.77 -17.34
N LYS A 68 -6.83 5.05 -17.11
CA LYS A 68 -8.06 5.62 -16.54
C LYS A 68 -7.95 5.68 -15.04
N ILE A 69 -7.12 6.57 -14.57
CA ILE A 69 -6.87 6.80 -13.14
C ILE A 69 -7.10 8.27 -12.80
N SER A 70 -7.54 8.51 -11.58
CA SER A 70 -7.71 9.85 -11.03
C SER A 70 -7.15 9.93 -9.61
N VAL A 71 -6.74 11.12 -9.19
CA VAL A 71 -6.37 11.38 -7.80
C VAL A 71 -7.61 11.26 -6.93
N ASP A 72 -7.49 10.56 -5.81
CA ASP A 72 -8.54 10.41 -4.81
C ASP A 72 -8.18 11.16 -3.52
N GLU A 73 -8.37 12.47 -3.52
CA GLU A 73 -8.07 13.34 -2.37
C GLU A 73 -8.89 13.00 -1.13
N ALA A 74 -10.09 12.46 -1.30
CA ALA A 74 -10.91 12.02 -0.18
C ALA A 74 -10.26 10.83 0.53
N SER A 75 -9.79 9.83 -0.21
CA SER A 75 -9.06 8.68 0.34
C SER A 75 -7.71 9.10 0.95
N GLU A 76 -6.99 10.08 0.37
CA GLU A 76 -5.76 10.63 0.96
C GLU A 76 -6.03 11.26 2.32
N THR A 77 -7.10 12.07 2.42
CA THR A 77 -7.51 12.72 3.68
C THR A 77 -7.89 11.69 4.74
N VAL A 78 -8.66 10.67 4.39
CA VAL A 78 -9.02 9.57 5.27
C VAL A 78 -7.76 8.85 5.76
N MET A 79 -6.87 8.47 4.87
CA MET A 79 -5.62 7.78 5.21
C MET A 79 -4.73 8.61 6.13
N PHE A 80 -4.57 9.91 5.87
CA PHE A 80 -3.80 10.84 6.72
C PHE A 80 -4.35 10.89 8.14
N ASN A 81 -5.68 11.00 8.28
CA ASN A 81 -6.33 11.02 9.58
C ASN A 81 -6.17 9.69 10.32
N LEU A 82 -6.28 8.57 9.63
CA LEU A 82 -6.10 7.23 10.20
C LEU A 82 -4.66 7.02 10.69
N VAL A 83 -3.64 7.39 9.90
CA VAL A 83 -2.23 7.35 10.30
C VAL A 83 -2.01 8.14 11.59
N ASN A 84 -2.48 9.38 11.63
CA ASN A 84 -2.29 10.25 12.79
C ASN A 84 -3.09 9.77 14.01
N LYS A 85 -4.29 9.23 13.82
CA LYS A 85 -5.06 8.57 14.89
C LYS A 85 -4.28 7.41 15.51
N GLU A 86 -3.67 6.55 14.69
CA GLU A 86 -2.84 5.43 15.17
C GLU A 86 -1.63 5.92 15.98
N ARG A 87 -0.96 6.97 15.54
CA ARG A 87 0.19 7.56 16.22
C ARG A 87 -0.22 8.18 17.57
N VAL A 88 -1.19 9.07 17.54
CA VAL A 88 -1.63 9.82 18.75
C VAL A 88 -2.21 8.88 19.80
N SER A 89 -3.02 7.91 19.41
CA SER A 89 -3.60 6.94 20.36
C SER A 89 -2.55 6.07 21.07
N ARG A 90 -1.31 6.04 20.56
CA ARG A 90 -0.17 5.33 21.16
C ARG A 90 0.88 6.28 21.76
N GLY A 91 0.52 7.55 21.97
CA GLY A 91 1.40 8.55 22.58
C GLY A 91 2.45 9.15 21.62
N GLY A 92 2.39 8.83 20.34
CA GLY A 92 3.25 9.41 19.31
C GLY A 92 2.76 10.81 18.89
N LYS A 93 3.68 11.59 18.29
CA LYS A 93 3.33 12.87 17.66
C LYS A 93 2.67 12.64 16.30
N ALA A 94 1.67 13.45 15.96
CA ALA A 94 1.09 13.48 14.63
C ALA A 94 2.15 13.90 13.58
N LEU A 95 2.07 13.30 12.40
CA LEU A 95 2.84 13.71 11.23
C LEU A 95 2.19 14.95 10.57
N VAL A 96 3.02 15.77 9.93
CA VAL A 96 2.56 16.87 9.09
C VAL A 96 2.44 16.38 7.65
N LEU A 97 1.37 16.78 6.96
CA LEU A 97 1.23 16.49 5.54
C LEU A 97 2.23 17.32 4.74
N ASP A 98 3.05 16.65 3.93
CA ASP A 98 3.98 17.29 3.00
C ASP A 98 3.47 17.13 1.57
N ASN A 99 3.17 18.25 0.91
CA ASN A 99 2.61 18.25 -0.44
C ASN A 99 3.57 17.72 -1.50
N LYS A 100 4.88 17.97 -1.35
CA LYS A 100 5.86 17.45 -2.31
C LYS A 100 6.01 15.94 -2.19
N LEU A 101 6.05 15.41 -0.96
CA LEU A 101 6.01 13.96 -0.73
C LEU A 101 4.70 13.35 -1.24
N ARG A 102 3.57 14.07 -1.09
CA ARG A 102 2.28 13.61 -1.62
C ARG A 102 2.30 13.47 -3.14
N ASP A 103 2.86 14.45 -3.85
CA ASP A 103 2.94 14.42 -5.30
C ASP A 103 3.81 13.24 -5.77
N ILE A 104 4.94 12.99 -5.13
CA ILE A 104 5.80 11.82 -5.40
C ILE A 104 5.05 10.49 -5.12
N ALA A 105 4.28 10.45 -4.04
CA ALA A 105 3.46 9.28 -3.69
C ALA A 105 2.35 9.03 -4.72
N ARG A 106 1.68 10.09 -5.20
CA ARG A 106 0.69 10.02 -6.29
C ARG A 106 1.31 9.51 -7.59
N GLU A 107 2.48 10.04 -7.96
CA GLU A 107 3.21 9.62 -9.16
C GLU A 107 3.57 8.14 -9.11
N HIS A 108 4.05 7.63 -7.96
CA HIS A 108 4.38 6.22 -7.83
C HIS A 108 3.14 5.33 -7.86
N SER A 109 2.05 5.72 -7.18
CA SER A 109 0.77 5.02 -7.25
C SER A 109 0.23 4.96 -8.68
N ALA A 110 0.33 6.07 -9.42
CA ALA A 110 -0.08 6.15 -10.82
C ALA A 110 0.80 5.27 -11.72
N ASP A 111 2.12 5.28 -11.53
CA ASP A 111 3.06 4.49 -12.31
C ASP A 111 2.81 2.98 -12.14
N MET A 112 2.54 2.54 -10.91
CA MET A 112 2.18 1.14 -10.64
C MET A 112 0.94 0.70 -11.41
N MET A 113 -0.13 1.51 -11.44
CA MET A 113 -1.36 1.17 -12.14
C MET A 113 -1.20 1.23 -13.67
N LYS A 114 -0.50 2.24 -14.18
CA LYS A 114 -0.27 2.41 -15.63
C LYS A 114 0.60 1.32 -16.20
N ARG A 115 1.58 0.85 -15.45
CA ARG A 115 2.57 -0.12 -15.92
C ARG A 115 2.32 -1.54 -15.39
N GLY A 116 1.26 -1.75 -14.61
CA GLY A 116 0.78 -3.05 -14.17
C GLY A 116 1.69 -3.77 -13.19
N TYR A 117 2.38 -3.04 -12.32
CA TYR A 117 3.22 -3.64 -11.29
C TYR A 117 2.86 -3.11 -9.89
N PHE A 118 3.30 -3.83 -8.85
CA PHE A 118 3.19 -3.42 -7.46
C PHE A 118 4.53 -3.71 -6.78
N SER A 119 5.29 -2.66 -6.44
CA SER A 119 6.64 -2.76 -5.88
C SER A 119 7.10 -1.42 -5.32
N HIS A 120 8.03 -1.45 -4.34
CA HIS A 120 8.77 -0.28 -3.86
C HIS A 120 9.75 0.29 -4.91
N TYR A 121 10.12 -0.51 -5.90
CA TYR A 121 11.01 -0.14 -6.99
C TYR A 121 10.22 0.12 -8.26
N SER A 122 10.54 1.20 -8.96
CA SER A 122 10.06 1.36 -10.33
C SER A 122 10.68 0.28 -11.24
N PRO A 123 10.16 0.06 -12.44
CA PRO A 123 10.79 -0.84 -13.40
C PRO A 123 12.24 -0.49 -13.77
N GLU A 124 12.64 0.77 -13.58
CA GLU A 124 14.02 1.28 -13.75
C GLU A 124 14.87 1.11 -12.49
N GLY A 125 14.33 0.52 -11.42
CA GLY A 125 15.02 0.29 -10.17
C GLY A 125 15.03 1.48 -9.21
N LYS A 126 14.28 2.55 -9.47
CA LYS A 126 14.22 3.72 -8.56
C LYS A 126 13.46 3.38 -7.29
N THR A 127 14.09 3.67 -6.15
CA THR A 127 13.50 3.58 -4.80
C THR A 127 12.70 4.83 -4.44
N VAL A 128 12.02 4.83 -3.29
CA VAL A 128 11.41 6.05 -2.73
C VAL A 128 12.47 7.12 -2.48
N ALA A 129 13.67 6.74 -2.02
CA ALA A 129 14.77 7.66 -1.83
C ALA A 129 15.20 8.35 -3.14
N ASP A 130 15.32 7.58 -4.22
CA ASP A 130 15.68 8.12 -5.54
C ASP A 130 14.60 9.06 -6.09
N ARG A 131 13.33 8.74 -5.89
CA ARG A 131 12.21 9.60 -6.31
C ARG A 131 12.21 10.93 -5.53
N VAL A 132 12.42 10.87 -4.22
CA VAL A 132 12.43 12.05 -3.33
C VAL A 132 13.64 12.93 -3.60
N MET A 133 14.84 12.36 -3.73
CA MET A 133 16.05 13.10 -4.11
C MET A 133 15.92 13.71 -5.52
N GLY A 134 15.34 12.97 -6.45
CA GLY A 134 15.09 13.45 -7.81
C GLY A 134 14.15 14.66 -7.88
N ALA A 135 13.28 14.82 -6.87
CA ALA A 135 12.40 15.99 -6.70
C ALA A 135 13.05 17.14 -5.91
N GLY A 136 14.33 17.04 -5.58
CA GLY A 136 15.08 18.08 -4.85
C GLY A 136 14.66 18.20 -3.38
N ILE A 137 14.27 17.11 -2.75
CA ILE A 137 13.92 17.07 -1.33
C ILE A 137 15.04 16.37 -0.57
N ASP A 138 15.61 17.07 0.41
CA ASP A 138 16.58 16.52 1.33
C ASP A 138 15.88 15.81 2.50
N PHE A 139 16.44 14.70 2.94
CA PHE A 139 15.98 13.93 4.09
C PHE A 139 17.16 13.22 4.78
N LEU A 140 17.03 12.91 6.06
CA LEU A 140 17.95 12.04 6.78
C LEU A 140 17.41 10.61 6.84
N VAL A 141 16.09 10.48 6.97
CA VAL A 141 15.41 9.19 6.99
C VAL A 141 14.20 9.25 6.06
N ILE A 142 13.98 8.16 5.34
CA ILE A 142 12.87 8.00 4.40
C ILE A 142 12.25 6.61 4.55
N GLY A 143 10.95 6.50 4.42
CA GLY A 143 10.23 5.23 4.43
C GLY A 143 9.04 5.24 3.50
N GLU A 144 8.58 4.04 3.13
CA GLU A 144 7.44 3.91 2.25
C GLU A 144 6.57 2.72 2.67
N ASN A 145 5.26 2.91 2.59
CA ASN A 145 4.28 1.84 2.65
C ASN A 145 3.45 1.85 1.36
N LEU A 146 3.15 0.67 0.83
CA LEU A 146 2.36 0.48 -0.37
C LEU A 146 1.16 -0.41 -0.10
N ALA A 147 -0.02 -0.02 -0.60
CA ALA A 147 -1.20 -0.87 -0.62
C ALA A 147 -1.97 -0.73 -1.93
N TYR A 148 -2.51 -1.86 -2.40
CA TYR A 148 -3.53 -1.92 -3.40
C TYR A 148 -4.80 -2.44 -2.71
N ALA A 149 -5.85 -1.62 -2.62
CA ALA A 149 -7.02 -1.90 -1.79
C ALA A 149 -8.25 -1.16 -2.31
N PRO A 150 -9.48 -1.60 -1.97
CA PRO A 150 -10.70 -0.93 -2.38
C PRO A 150 -10.95 0.39 -1.63
N SER A 151 -10.39 0.57 -0.42
CA SER A 151 -10.55 1.79 0.37
C SER A 151 -9.34 2.10 1.26
N ALA A 152 -9.24 3.36 1.72
CA ALA A 152 -8.21 3.82 2.63
C ALA A 152 -8.25 3.09 3.98
N GLU A 153 -9.44 2.77 4.48
CA GLU A 153 -9.63 2.07 5.77
C GLU A 153 -9.07 0.65 5.69
N LEU A 154 -9.36 -0.08 4.61
CA LEU A 154 -8.84 -1.42 4.41
C LEU A 154 -7.32 -1.41 4.18
N ALA A 155 -6.79 -0.44 3.42
CA ALA A 155 -5.36 -0.25 3.26
C ALA A 155 -4.68 0.00 4.62
N GLN A 156 -5.22 0.92 5.44
CA GLN A 156 -4.69 1.23 6.75
C GLN A 156 -4.77 0.03 7.72
N GLN A 157 -5.86 -0.72 7.68
CA GLN A 157 -6.00 -1.95 8.47
C GLN A 157 -4.90 -2.97 8.08
N GLY A 158 -4.64 -3.12 6.79
CA GLY A 158 -3.57 -3.98 6.30
C GLY A 158 -2.19 -3.51 6.75
N PHE A 159 -1.91 -2.22 6.68
CA PHE A 159 -0.67 -1.65 7.18
C PHE A 159 -0.48 -1.92 8.68
N MET A 160 -1.51 -1.72 9.49
CA MET A 160 -1.42 -1.94 10.94
C MET A 160 -1.31 -3.42 11.33
N ASN A 161 -1.76 -4.34 10.49
CA ASN A 161 -1.62 -5.78 10.68
C ASN A 161 -0.25 -6.32 10.23
N SER A 162 0.54 -5.52 9.52
CA SER A 162 1.89 -5.87 9.06
C SER A 162 2.94 -5.22 9.97
N PRO A 163 3.84 -5.99 10.61
CA PRO A 163 4.85 -5.42 11.51
C PRO A 163 5.71 -4.35 10.86
N GLY A 164 6.16 -4.54 9.62
CA GLY A 164 7.02 -3.60 8.90
C GLY A 164 6.32 -2.28 8.57
N HIS A 165 5.10 -2.34 8.00
CA HIS A 165 4.32 -1.14 7.69
C HIS A 165 3.92 -0.38 8.96
N LYS A 166 3.50 -1.12 10.00
CA LYS A 166 3.19 -0.55 11.30
C LYS A 166 4.40 0.15 11.93
N ALA A 167 5.59 -0.41 11.78
CA ALA A 167 6.82 0.23 12.26
C ALA A 167 7.05 1.57 11.57
N ASN A 168 6.86 1.68 10.25
CA ASN A 168 6.93 2.95 9.54
C ASN A 168 5.90 3.96 10.08
N ILE A 169 4.63 3.56 10.21
CA ILE A 169 3.56 4.44 10.70
C ILE A 169 3.88 4.97 12.10
N LEU A 170 4.41 4.15 12.98
CA LEU A 170 4.66 4.49 14.39
C LEU A 170 6.07 5.03 14.67
N SER A 171 6.98 5.04 13.67
CA SER A 171 8.34 5.53 13.86
C SER A 171 8.38 6.98 14.34
N THR A 172 9.21 7.25 15.33
CA THR A 172 9.49 8.59 15.84
C THR A 172 10.49 9.36 14.98
N ASP A 173 11.15 8.69 14.05
CA ASP A 173 12.13 9.29 13.17
C ASP A 173 11.49 10.13 12.05
N TYR A 174 10.20 9.94 11.82
CA TYR A 174 9.43 10.71 10.84
C TYR A 174 8.60 11.80 11.50
N ASN A 175 8.57 12.97 10.86
CA ASN A 175 7.69 14.08 11.22
C ASN A 175 6.77 14.54 10.09
N LYS A 176 6.99 14.05 8.87
CA LYS A 176 6.20 14.35 7.66
C LYS A 176 5.71 13.08 6.99
N VAL A 177 4.63 13.21 6.26
CA VAL A 177 4.11 12.16 5.38
C VAL A 177 3.47 12.77 4.13
N GLY A 178 3.76 12.16 2.98
CA GLY A 178 2.98 12.35 1.76
C GLY A 178 2.12 11.13 1.51
N ILE A 179 0.85 11.32 1.18
CA ILE A 179 -0.08 10.22 0.87
C ILE A 179 -0.60 10.44 -0.54
N GLY A 180 -0.35 9.47 -1.41
CA GLY A 180 -0.88 9.43 -2.77
C GLY A 180 -1.89 8.30 -2.91
N ALA A 181 -3.14 8.64 -3.22
CA ALA A 181 -4.18 7.69 -3.55
C ALA A 181 -4.64 7.89 -4.99
N MET A 182 -4.55 6.83 -5.80
CA MET A 182 -5.03 6.82 -7.18
C MET A 182 -6.20 5.84 -7.30
N ASP A 183 -7.32 6.33 -7.84
CA ASP A 183 -8.50 5.51 -8.12
C ASP A 183 -8.47 5.04 -9.58
N GLY A 184 -8.49 3.73 -9.79
CA GLY A 184 -8.56 3.07 -11.10
C GLY A 184 -9.96 2.56 -11.45
N GLY A 185 -11.01 3.05 -10.78
CA GLY A 185 -12.39 2.62 -11.01
C GLY A 185 -12.56 1.13 -10.68
N VAL A 186 -12.93 0.35 -11.66
CA VAL A 186 -13.14 -1.11 -11.51
C VAL A 186 -11.90 -1.87 -11.06
N TYR A 187 -10.72 -1.27 -11.21
CA TYR A 187 -9.45 -1.86 -10.74
C TYR A 187 -9.11 -1.52 -9.29
N GLY A 188 -9.98 -0.76 -8.58
CA GLY A 188 -9.71 -0.38 -7.18
C GLY A 188 -8.70 0.76 -7.05
N LYS A 189 -8.10 0.89 -5.87
CA LYS A 189 -7.26 2.04 -5.53
C LYS A 189 -5.83 1.62 -5.15
N MET A 190 -4.87 2.46 -5.56
CA MET A 190 -3.46 2.32 -5.21
C MET A 190 -3.07 3.39 -4.20
N PHE A 191 -2.42 2.99 -3.12
CA PHE A 191 -1.99 3.86 -2.03
C PHE A 191 -0.47 3.79 -1.85
N THR A 192 0.15 4.96 -1.77
CA THR A 192 1.55 5.13 -1.35
C THR A 192 1.59 6.08 -0.15
N GLN A 193 2.24 5.69 0.94
CA GLN A 193 2.61 6.57 2.04
C GLN A 193 4.12 6.76 1.98
N ALA A 194 4.59 8.00 1.77
CA ALA A 194 6.01 8.36 1.82
C ALA A 194 6.28 9.14 3.10
N PHE A 195 7.13 8.62 3.97
CA PHE A 195 7.48 9.21 5.27
C PHE A 195 8.86 9.85 5.21
N SER A 196 9.02 11.02 5.86
CA SER A 196 10.30 11.71 5.99
C SER A 196 10.40 12.45 7.33
N ASN A 197 11.62 12.85 7.68
CA ASN A 197 11.89 13.79 8.76
C ASN A 197 11.95 15.24 8.29
#